data_ec13ca72b9e180fa5dad3c4ef6bc6873
#
_entry.id   ec13ca72b9e180fa5dad3c4ef6bc6873
#
_cell.length_a   1.000
_cell.length_b   1.000
_cell.length_c   1.000
_cell.angle_alpha   90.00
_cell.angle_beta   90.00
_cell.angle_gamma   90.00
#
_symmetry.space_group_name_H-M   'P 1'
#
loop_
_entity.id
_entity.type
_entity.pdbx_description
1 polymer ?
#
loop_
_entity_poly.entity_id
_entity_poly.type
_entity_poly.pdbx_seq_one_letter_code
_entity_poly.pdbx_strand_id
1 'polypeptide(L)'
;LGDVYKRQDQRRVVAITLAIIIALFLVQRIGTAKIGHAFGPIMTLWFLFLAGAGLFNMLGNLSILRALNPIRGVMFLFSPINHSGIMVLGFVFLSTTGAEALYSDMGHVGKANIYASWPFVKAALILNYLGQGAWLLANNSNPQLLAMDIVNPFYMMLPEPLRPFATVSYTHLRA
;
A
#
# COMPACT_ATOMS: atom_id res chain seq x y z
N LEU A 1 21.58 30.59 5.15
CA LEU A 1 20.18 30.66 4.65
C LEU A 1 19.49 29.31 4.73
N GLY A 2 20.16 28.18 4.54
CA GLY A 2 19.57 26.83 4.63
C GLY A 2 19.12 26.41 6.04
N ASP A 3 19.75 26.91 7.08
CA ASP A 3 19.46 26.55 8.48
C ASP A 3 18.16 27.20 9.02
N VAL A 4 17.79 28.36 8.50
CA VAL A 4 16.56 29.07 8.90
C VAL A 4 15.33 28.36 8.35
N TYR A 5 15.40 27.84 7.12
CA TYR A 5 14.31 27.05 6.52
C TYR A 5 14.10 25.72 7.21
N LYS A 6 15.15 25.02 7.62
CA LYS A 6 15.05 23.76 8.39
C LYS A 6 14.40 23.97 9.76
N ARG A 7 14.67 25.07 10.44
CA ARG A 7 14.07 25.34 11.77
C ARG A 7 12.58 25.73 11.66
N GLN A 8 12.19 26.40 10.58
CA GLN A 8 10.79 26.79 10.39
C GLN A 8 9.90 25.59 10.06
N ASP A 9 10.40 24.66 9.25
CA ASP A 9 9.72 23.39 8.98
C ASP A 9 9.62 22.53 10.23
N GLN A 10 10.67 22.47 11.04
CA GLN A 10 10.69 21.66 12.26
C GLN A 10 9.66 22.14 13.30
N ARG A 11 9.47 23.45 13.46
CA ARG A 11 8.41 24.00 14.35
C ARG A 11 7.01 23.71 13.84
N ARG A 12 6.77 23.78 12.54
CA ARG A 12 5.49 23.44 11.94
C ARG A 12 5.20 21.93 12.08
N VAL A 13 6.20 21.10 11.82
CA VAL A 13 6.08 19.64 12.02
C VAL A 13 5.76 19.32 13.48
N VAL A 14 6.47 19.90 14.44
CA VAL A 14 6.21 19.71 15.86
C VAL A 14 4.81 20.18 16.24
N ALA A 15 4.36 21.36 15.77
CA ALA A 15 3.04 21.88 16.05
C ALA A 15 1.92 20.98 15.49
N ILE A 16 2.09 20.51 14.23
CA ILE A 16 1.15 19.57 13.59
C ILE A 16 1.12 18.24 14.34
N THR A 17 2.28 17.69 14.69
CA THR A 17 2.39 16.44 15.45
C THR A 17 1.70 16.57 16.81
N LEU A 18 1.92 17.68 17.52
CA LEU A 18 1.29 17.96 18.81
C LEU A 18 -0.23 18.08 18.67
N ALA A 19 -0.70 18.78 17.62
CA ALA A 19 -2.13 18.90 17.32
C ALA A 19 -2.77 17.53 17.02
N ILE A 20 -2.09 16.68 16.26
CA ILE A 20 -2.54 15.30 15.98
C ILE A 20 -2.60 14.48 17.24
N ILE A 21 -1.57 14.53 18.10
CA ILE A 21 -1.53 13.80 19.38
C ILE A 21 -2.66 14.27 20.29
N ILE A 22 -2.86 15.57 20.43
CA ILE A 22 -3.96 16.12 21.24
C ILE A 22 -5.32 15.67 20.68
N ALA A 23 -5.50 15.74 19.35
CA ALA A 23 -6.72 15.28 18.70
C ALA A 23 -6.98 13.78 18.96
N LEU A 24 -5.95 12.94 18.88
CA LEU A 24 -6.03 11.51 19.20
C LEU A 24 -6.46 11.28 20.67
N PHE A 25 -5.87 11.99 21.63
CA PHE A 25 -6.26 11.88 23.04
C PHE A 25 -7.70 12.35 23.28
N LEU A 26 -8.13 13.42 22.60
CA LEU A 26 -9.53 13.88 22.70
C LEU A 26 -10.50 12.86 22.11
N VAL A 27 -10.13 12.24 20.99
CA VAL A 27 -10.94 11.20 20.32
C VAL A 27 -10.99 9.92 21.14
N GLN A 28 -9.90 9.53 21.81
CA GLN A 28 -9.89 8.38 22.73
C GLN A 28 -10.91 8.53 23.87
N ARG A 29 -11.20 9.76 24.29
CA ARG A 29 -12.20 10.04 25.34
C ARG A 29 -13.65 9.75 24.89
N ILE A 30 -13.90 9.70 23.56
CA ILE A 30 -15.23 9.42 22.98
C ILE A 30 -15.57 7.92 23.04
N GLY A 31 -14.60 7.08 23.34
CA GLY A 31 -14.74 5.63 23.45
C GLY A 31 -14.31 4.91 22.15
N THR A 32 -13.41 3.95 22.33
CA THR A 32 -12.83 3.15 21.23
C THR A 32 -13.87 2.35 20.44
N ALA A 33 -15.01 2.01 21.05
CA ALA A 33 -16.08 1.29 20.38
C ALA A 33 -16.73 2.07 19.23
N LYS A 34 -16.97 3.38 19.39
CA LYS A 34 -17.56 4.22 18.34
C LYS A 34 -16.59 4.43 17.18
N ILE A 35 -15.30 4.57 17.50
CA ILE A 35 -14.25 4.69 16.50
C ILE A 35 -14.13 3.38 15.71
N GLY A 36 -14.16 2.24 16.37
CA GLY A 36 -14.14 0.92 15.73
C GLY A 36 -15.28 0.72 14.71
N HIS A 37 -16.48 1.21 15.00
CA HIS A 37 -17.59 1.15 14.05
C HIS A 37 -17.39 2.00 12.79
N ALA A 38 -16.64 3.09 12.84
CA ALA A 38 -16.33 3.92 11.68
C ALA A 38 -15.19 3.32 10.84
N PHE A 39 -14.23 2.62 11.47
CA PHE A 39 -13.10 2.02 10.77
C PHE A 39 -13.51 0.95 9.75
N GLY A 40 -14.47 0.11 10.07
CA GLY A 40 -14.96 -0.95 9.18
C GLY A 40 -15.38 -0.45 7.81
N PRO A 41 -16.34 0.46 7.72
CA PRO A 41 -16.78 1.06 6.46
C PRO A 41 -15.67 1.80 5.70
N ILE A 42 -14.84 2.57 6.42
CA ILE A 42 -13.73 3.32 5.81
C ILE A 42 -12.72 2.37 5.17
N MET A 43 -12.33 1.31 5.89
CA MET A 43 -11.39 0.31 5.37
C MET A 43 -11.99 -0.48 4.21
N THR A 44 -13.28 -0.79 4.27
CA THR A 44 -13.98 -1.46 3.16
C THR A 44 -13.97 -0.60 1.90
N LEU A 45 -14.28 0.69 2.04
CA LEU A 45 -14.21 1.65 0.93
C LEU A 45 -12.80 1.75 0.37
N TRP A 46 -11.79 1.77 1.23
CA TRP A 46 -10.38 1.80 0.84
C TRP A 46 -9.99 0.56 0.02
N PHE A 47 -10.33 -0.64 0.48
CA PHE A 47 -10.05 -1.86 -0.27
C PHE A 47 -10.83 -1.96 -1.58
N LEU A 48 -12.06 -1.46 -1.65
CA LEU A 48 -12.81 -1.34 -2.90
C LEU A 48 -12.12 -0.37 -3.86
N PHE A 49 -11.60 0.74 -3.38
CA PHE A 49 -10.83 1.69 -4.17
C PHE A 49 -9.55 1.03 -4.73
N LEU A 50 -8.79 0.31 -3.90
CA LEU A 50 -7.60 -0.43 -4.33
C LEU A 50 -7.94 -1.48 -5.39
N ALA A 51 -8.99 -2.26 -5.18
CA ALA A 51 -9.45 -3.27 -6.12
C ALA A 51 -9.91 -2.65 -7.44
N GLY A 52 -10.66 -1.55 -7.40
CA GLY A 52 -11.13 -0.83 -8.58
C GLY A 52 -9.99 -0.24 -9.41
N ALA A 53 -9.06 0.45 -8.75
CA ALA A 53 -7.88 1.01 -9.41
C ALA A 53 -6.99 -0.09 -10.02
N GLY A 54 -6.79 -1.18 -9.28
CA GLY A 54 -6.04 -2.35 -9.76
C GLY A 54 -6.71 -3.02 -10.96
N LEU A 55 -8.01 -3.27 -10.88
CA LEU A 55 -8.78 -3.89 -11.96
C LEU A 55 -8.77 -3.03 -13.23
N PHE A 56 -8.96 -1.73 -13.10
CA PHE A 56 -8.94 -0.80 -14.24
C PHE A 56 -7.62 -0.88 -15.02
N ASN A 57 -6.50 -0.84 -14.32
CA ASN A 57 -5.18 -0.91 -14.95
C ASN A 57 -4.87 -2.33 -15.47
N MET A 58 -5.30 -3.38 -14.77
CA MET A 58 -5.15 -4.77 -15.21
C MET A 58 -5.89 -5.04 -16.52
N LEU A 59 -7.09 -4.51 -16.70
CA LEU A 59 -7.87 -4.66 -17.94
C LEU A 59 -7.18 -3.98 -19.14
N GLY A 60 -6.37 -2.94 -18.89
CA GLY A 60 -5.55 -2.30 -19.93
C GLY A 60 -4.40 -3.16 -20.45
N ASN A 61 -3.91 -4.11 -19.63
CA ASN A 61 -2.82 -5.00 -20.04
C ASN A 61 -2.93 -6.37 -19.35
N LEU A 62 -3.71 -7.26 -19.97
CA LEU A 62 -3.97 -8.60 -19.45
C LEU A 62 -2.74 -9.53 -19.46
N SER A 63 -1.63 -9.13 -20.11
CA SER A 63 -0.40 -9.93 -20.13
C SER A 63 0.17 -10.14 -18.71
N ILE A 64 -0.20 -9.27 -17.75
CA ILE A 64 0.19 -9.41 -16.34
C ILE A 64 -0.33 -10.70 -15.71
N LEU A 65 -1.44 -11.27 -16.20
CA LEU A 65 -1.98 -12.52 -15.69
C LEU A 65 -1.01 -13.70 -15.83
N ARG A 66 -0.04 -13.58 -16.73
CA ARG A 66 1.07 -14.56 -16.85
C ARG A 66 1.93 -14.61 -15.57
N ALA A 67 1.92 -13.55 -14.76
CA ALA A 67 2.64 -13.53 -13.48
C ALA A 67 2.00 -14.44 -12.41
N LEU A 68 0.74 -14.85 -12.58
CA LEU A 68 0.09 -15.82 -11.69
C LEU A 68 0.66 -17.24 -11.84
N ASN A 69 1.43 -17.51 -12.90
CA ASN A 69 2.09 -18.80 -13.07
C ASN A 69 3.34 -18.87 -12.16
N PRO A 70 3.36 -19.74 -11.13
CA PRO A 70 4.46 -19.85 -10.17
C PRO A 70 5.78 -20.25 -10.83
N ILE A 71 5.74 -20.98 -11.96
CA ILE A 71 6.94 -21.39 -12.71
C ILE A 71 7.72 -20.15 -13.17
N ARG A 72 7.03 -19.07 -13.56
CA ARG A 72 7.68 -17.81 -13.95
C ARG A 72 8.40 -17.13 -12.80
N GLY A 73 7.83 -17.20 -11.59
CA GLY A 73 8.48 -16.71 -10.37
C GLY A 73 9.77 -17.47 -10.07
N VAL A 74 9.74 -18.79 -10.18
CA VAL A 74 10.93 -19.65 -10.00
C VAL A 74 11.97 -19.36 -11.07
N MET A 75 11.58 -19.28 -12.34
CA MET A 75 12.48 -18.91 -13.43
C MET A 75 13.11 -17.53 -13.26
N PHE A 76 12.35 -16.57 -12.71
CA PHE A 76 12.86 -15.23 -12.42
C PHE A 76 13.94 -15.27 -11.33
N LEU A 77 13.73 -16.03 -10.25
CA LEU A 77 14.70 -16.15 -9.15
C LEU A 77 16.04 -16.76 -9.59
N PHE A 78 16.00 -17.77 -10.47
CA PHE A 78 17.17 -18.49 -10.93
C PHE A 78 17.69 -18.01 -12.30
N SER A 79 17.13 -16.92 -12.84
CA SER A 79 17.61 -16.37 -14.11
C SER A 79 19.01 -15.77 -13.95
N PRO A 80 19.98 -16.17 -14.78
CA PRO A 80 21.34 -15.63 -14.75
C PRO A 80 21.39 -14.14 -15.11
N ILE A 81 20.35 -13.60 -15.75
CA ILE A 81 20.23 -12.18 -16.10
C ILE A 81 19.81 -11.35 -14.88
N ASN A 82 19.20 -11.99 -13.87
CA ASN A 82 18.67 -11.32 -12.70
C ASN A 82 19.62 -11.43 -11.51
N HIS A 83 20.57 -10.48 -11.41
CA HIS A 83 21.48 -10.40 -10.27
C HIS A 83 20.77 -10.07 -8.93
N SER A 84 19.51 -9.64 -8.99
CA SER A 84 18.73 -9.21 -7.80
C SER A 84 17.77 -10.28 -7.28
N GLY A 85 17.73 -11.48 -7.85
CA GLY A 85 16.74 -12.52 -7.49
C GLY A 85 16.76 -12.88 -6.00
N ILE A 86 17.96 -13.07 -5.42
CA ILE A 86 18.13 -13.36 -3.98
C ILE A 86 17.71 -12.15 -3.12
N MET A 87 18.02 -10.94 -3.56
CA MET A 87 17.62 -9.71 -2.86
C MET A 87 16.09 -9.55 -2.83
N VAL A 88 15.41 -9.84 -3.95
CA VAL A 88 13.92 -9.85 -3.99
C VAL A 88 13.36 -10.85 -3.00
N LEU A 89 13.96 -12.04 -2.90
CA LEU A 89 13.55 -13.05 -1.91
C LEU A 89 13.73 -12.54 -0.47
N GLY A 90 14.82 -11.80 -0.20
CA GLY A 90 15.05 -11.14 1.08
C GLY A 90 13.96 -10.11 1.42
N PHE A 91 13.53 -9.29 0.45
CA PHE A 91 12.44 -8.34 0.65
C PHE A 91 11.08 -9.04 0.87
N VAL A 92 10.81 -10.13 0.17
CA VAL A 92 9.61 -10.96 0.42
C VAL A 92 9.65 -11.55 1.83
N PHE A 93 10.78 -12.07 2.28
CA PHE A 93 10.95 -12.56 3.65
C PHE A 93 10.74 -11.44 4.67
N LEU A 94 11.33 -10.27 4.46
CA LEU A 94 11.17 -9.12 5.35
C LEU A 94 9.71 -8.66 5.44
N SER A 95 8.97 -8.68 4.33
CA SER A 95 7.54 -8.32 4.33
C SER A 95 6.67 -9.33 5.06
N THR A 96 7.06 -10.61 5.09
CA THR A 96 6.33 -11.66 5.83
C THR A 96 6.60 -11.65 7.33
N THR A 97 7.75 -11.14 7.80
CA THR A 97 8.05 -11.02 9.24
C THR A 97 7.10 -10.06 9.97
N GLY A 98 6.55 -9.04 9.28
CA GLY A 98 5.51 -8.17 9.82
C GLY A 98 4.16 -8.87 10.08
N ALA A 99 3.94 -10.04 9.49
CA ALA A 99 2.70 -10.80 9.68
C ALA A 99 2.54 -11.38 11.10
N GLU A 100 3.62 -11.53 11.88
CA GLU A 100 3.54 -12.02 13.27
C GLU A 100 2.71 -11.08 14.14
N ALA A 101 2.92 -9.76 14.04
CA ALA A 101 2.12 -8.77 14.74
C ALA A 101 0.64 -8.85 14.34
N LEU A 102 0.37 -9.03 13.04
CA LEU A 102 -0.98 -9.21 12.52
C LEU A 102 -1.65 -10.47 13.09
N TYR A 103 -0.92 -11.59 13.20
CA TYR A 103 -1.47 -12.83 13.78
C TYR A 103 -1.80 -12.70 15.25
N SER A 104 -1.03 -11.95 16.03
CA SER A 104 -1.33 -11.63 17.42
C SER A 104 -2.65 -10.90 17.56
N ASP A 105 -2.87 -9.86 16.74
CA ASP A 105 -4.10 -9.08 16.77
C ASP A 105 -5.32 -9.86 16.25
N MET A 106 -5.13 -10.74 15.27
CA MET A 106 -6.19 -11.61 14.73
C MET A 106 -6.76 -12.57 15.76
N GLY A 107 -5.97 -12.97 16.77
CA GLY A 107 -6.41 -13.83 17.86
C GLY A 107 -7.56 -13.21 18.67
N HIS A 108 -7.63 -11.89 18.76
CA HIS A 108 -8.66 -11.15 19.49
C HIS A 108 -9.95 -10.89 18.70
N VAL A 109 -9.89 -10.92 17.36
CA VAL A 109 -11.01 -10.53 16.47
C VAL A 109 -12.07 -11.62 16.31
N GLY A 110 -11.71 -12.87 16.57
CA GLY A 110 -12.57 -14.03 16.39
C GLY A 110 -12.54 -14.60 14.97
N LYS A 111 -12.54 -15.94 14.93
CA LYS A 111 -12.30 -16.74 13.72
C LYS A 111 -13.29 -16.44 12.57
N ALA A 112 -14.57 -16.26 12.89
CA ALA A 112 -15.62 -16.02 11.89
C ALA A 112 -15.42 -14.71 11.13
N ASN A 113 -15.04 -13.64 11.84
CA ASN A 113 -14.79 -12.33 11.25
C ASN A 113 -13.59 -12.34 10.30
N ILE A 114 -12.56 -13.10 10.66
CA ILE A 114 -11.38 -13.28 9.83
C ILE A 114 -11.73 -14.02 8.53
N TYR A 115 -12.47 -15.12 8.61
CA TYR A 115 -12.88 -15.87 7.43
C TYR A 115 -13.77 -15.05 6.47
N ALA A 116 -14.54 -14.11 6.98
CA ALA A 116 -15.37 -13.23 6.16
C ALA A 116 -14.55 -12.10 5.49
N SER A 117 -13.68 -11.43 6.25
CA SER A 117 -12.96 -10.24 5.78
C SER A 117 -11.70 -10.58 4.96
N TRP A 118 -10.99 -11.63 5.32
CA TRP A 118 -9.68 -11.94 4.76
C TRP A 118 -9.68 -12.28 3.26
N PRO A 119 -10.64 -13.06 2.72
CA PRO A 119 -10.73 -13.29 1.27
C PRO A 119 -10.94 -11.99 0.49
N PHE A 120 -11.78 -11.09 1.00
CA PHE A 120 -12.04 -9.79 0.40
C PHE A 120 -10.77 -8.92 0.35
N VAL A 121 -10.07 -8.80 1.48
CA VAL A 121 -8.82 -8.03 1.58
C VAL A 121 -7.74 -8.60 0.65
N LYS A 122 -7.55 -9.93 0.65
CA LYS A 122 -6.59 -10.59 -0.25
C LYS A 122 -6.92 -10.34 -1.72
N ALA A 123 -8.18 -10.50 -2.11
CA ALA A 123 -8.61 -10.26 -3.48
C ALA A 123 -8.33 -8.81 -3.90
N ALA A 124 -8.66 -7.83 -3.05
CA ALA A 124 -8.40 -6.41 -3.30
C ALA A 124 -6.91 -6.12 -3.48
N LEU A 125 -6.05 -6.68 -2.62
CA LEU A 125 -4.60 -6.51 -2.69
C LEU A 125 -4.01 -7.18 -3.94
N ILE A 126 -4.43 -8.39 -4.28
CA ILE A 126 -3.97 -9.09 -5.48
C ILE A 126 -4.33 -8.28 -6.74
N LEU A 127 -5.57 -7.80 -6.84
CA LEU A 127 -6.00 -6.95 -7.95
C LEU A 127 -5.17 -5.67 -8.03
N ASN A 128 -4.91 -5.04 -6.89
CA ASN A 128 -4.09 -3.83 -6.85
C ASN A 128 -2.66 -4.09 -7.32
N TYR A 129 -2.01 -5.16 -6.87
CA TYR A 129 -0.65 -5.51 -7.31
C TYR A 129 -0.58 -5.89 -8.78
N LEU A 130 -1.56 -6.65 -9.29
CA LEU A 130 -1.65 -6.95 -10.71
C LEU A 130 -1.86 -5.69 -11.54
N GLY A 131 -2.67 -4.74 -11.06
CA GLY A 131 -2.86 -3.44 -11.71
C GLY A 131 -1.58 -2.60 -11.76
N GLN A 132 -0.82 -2.54 -10.66
CA GLN A 132 0.48 -1.87 -10.63
C GLN A 132 1.47 -2.52 -11.62
N GLY A 133 1.53 -3.85 -11.65
CA GLY A 133 2.36 -4.58 -12.59
C GLY A 133 1.94 -4.37 -14.04
N ALA A 134 0.64 -4.34 -14.33
CA ALA A 134 0.10 -4.06 -15.67
C ALA A 134 0.47 -2.65 -16.13
N TRP A 135 0.37 -1.67 -15.24
CA TRP A 135 0.77 -0.29 -15.51
C TRP A 135 2.28 -0.18 -15.80
N LEU A 136 3.12 -0.85 -15.00
CA LEU A 136 4.57 -0.90 -15.23
C LEU A 136 4.92 -1.52 -16.57
N LEU A 137 4.26 -2.63 -16.94
CA LEU A 137 4.48 -3.28 -18.25
C LEU A 137 4.08 -2.38 -19.41
N ALA A 138 2.99 -1.62 -19.26
CA ALA A 138 2.52 -0.69 -20.28
C ALA A 138 3.47 0.51 -20.47
N ASN A 139 4.16 0.92 -19.39
CA ASN A 139 5.03 2.09 -19.38
C ASN A 139 6.53 1.77 -19.34
N ASN A 140 6.91 0.52 -19.53
CA ASN A 140 8.30 0.04 -19.43
C ASN A 140 9.29 0.75 -20.39
N SER A 141 8.80 1.30 -21.49
CA SER A 141 9.61 2.02 -22.49
C SER A 141 9.63 3.54 -22.28
N ASN A 142 9.05 4.06 -21.20
CA ASN A 142 8.99 5.50 -20.95
C ASN A 142 10.32 6.03 -20.37
N PRO A 143 11.09 6.87 -21.10
CA PRO A 143 12.39 7.37 -20.65
C PRO A 143 12.29 8.19 -19.35
N GLN A 144 11.16 8.84 -19.11
CA GLN A 144 10.94 9.63 -17.90
C GLN A 144 10.85 8.76 -16.64
N LEU A 145 10.28 7.55 -16.75
CA LEU A 145 10.22 6.59 -15.65
C LEU A 145 11.58 5.97 -15.36
N LEU A 146 12.37 5.71 -16.39
CA LEU A 146 13.71 5.15 -16.27
C LEU A 146 14.70 6.14 -15.64
N ALA A 147 14.42 7.44 -15.75
CA ALA A 147 15.23 8.51 -15.16
C ALA A 147 14.86 8.83 -13.69
N MET A 148 13.81 8.24 -13.14
CA MET A 148 13.39 8.45 -11.75
C MET A 148 14.11 7.48 -10.82
N ASP A 149 14.76 7.98 -9.77
CA ASP A 149 15.41 7.17 -8.74
C ASP A 149 14.42 6.33 -7.94
N ILE A 150 13.19 6.82 -7.75
CA ILE A 150 12.12 6.13 -7.01
C ILE A 150 10.82 6.23 -7.80
N VAL A 151 10.36 5.10 -8.31
CA VAL A 151 9.06 4.96 -8.96
C VAL A 151 8.07 4.36 -7.96
N ASN A 152 6.98 5.07 -7.65
CA ASN A 152 5.87 4.49 -6.90
C ASN A 152 4.70 4.19 -7.85
N PRO A 153 4.55 2.93 -8.31
CA PRO A 153 3.57 2.56 -9.32
C PRO A 153 2.13 2.81 -8.87
N PHE A 154 1.86 2.71 -7.57
CA PHE A 154 0.52 2.92 -7.02
C PHE A 154 -0.01 4.32 -7.31
N TYR A 155 0.79 5.36 -7.06
CA TYR A 155 0.35 6.74 -7.33
C TYR A 155 0.30 7.05 -8.83
N MET A 156 1.23 6.48 -9.59
CA MET A 156 1.34 6.74 -11.02
C MET A 156 0.23 6.09 -11.85
N MET A 157 -0.27 4.94 -11.41
CA MET A 157 -1.39 4.27 -12.09
C MET A 157 -2.74 4.96 -11.88
N LEU A 158 -2.83 5.88 -10.89
CA LEU A 158 -4.06 6.60 -10.60
C LEU A 158 -4.21 7.82 -11.53
N PRO A 159 -5.44 8.13 -12.00
CA PRO A 159 -5.75 9.38 -12.66
C PRO A 159 -5.36 10.58 -11.79
N GLU A 160 -4.91 11.67 -12.41
CA GLU A 160 -4.43 12.86 -11.68
C GLU A 160 -5.38 13.36 -10.58
N PRO A 161 -6.70 13.46 -10.79
CA PRO A 161 -7.61 13.96 -9.76
C PRO A 161 -7.72 13.05 -8.53
N LEU A 162 -7.37 11.75 -8.65
CA LEU A 162 -7.41 10.79 -7.54
C LEU A 162 -6.09 10.69 -6.76
N ARG A 163 -4.99 11.20 -7.30
CA ARG A 163 -3.67 11.16 -6.63
C ARG A 163 -3.66 11.86 -5.27
N PRO A 164 -4.21 13.08 -5.11
CA PRO A 164 -4.25 13.73 -3.80
C PRO A 164 -5.04 12.93 -2.76
N PHE A 165 -6.15 12.31 -3.18
CA PHE A 165 -6.98 11.50 -2.31
C PHE A 165 -6.23 10.25 -1.82
N ALA A 166 -5.53 9.56 -2.70
CA ALA A 166 -4.69 8.40 -2.35
C ALA A 166 -3.52 8.80 -1.43
N THR A 167 -2.93 9.98 -1.64
CA THR A 167 -1.83 10.48 -0.80
C THR A 167 -2.29 10.77 0.62
N VAL A 168 -3.44 11.44 0.79
CA VAL A 168 -4.01 11.72 2.11
C VAL A 168 -4.37 10.43 2.84
N SER A 169 -5.04 9.49 2.16
CA SER A 169 -5.41 8.21 2.76
C SER A 169 -4.19 7.37 3.14
N TYR A 170 -3.15 7.34 2.30
CA TYR A 170 -1.91 6.60 2.58
C TYR A 170 -1.14 7.17 3.77
N THR A 171 -1.04 8.49 3.89
CA THR A 171 -0.37 9.14 5.01
C THR A 171 -1.11 8.91 6.32
N HIS A 172 -2.44 8.91 6.31
CA HIS A 172 -3.25 8.62 7.50
C HIS A 172 -3.24 7.15 7.93
N LEU A 173 -3.04 6.22 7.00
CA LEU A 173 -2.97 4.78 7.32
C LEU A 173 -1.58 4.33 7.78
N ARG A 174 -0.55 5.14 7.55
CA ARG A 174 0.85 4.84 7.92
C ARG A 174 1.28 5.53 9.23
N ALA A 175 0.50 6.46 9.74
CA ALA A 175 0.72 7.13 11.02
C ALA A 175 0.07 6.36 12.17
#